data_f97eac8cf9aa2d4adbfc6abeaf1197ee
#
_entry.id   f97eac8cf9aa2d4adbfc6abeaf1197ee
#
_cell.length_a   1.000
_cell.length_b   1.000
_cell.length_c   1.000
_cell.angle_alpha   90.00
_cell.angle_beta   90.00
_cell.angle_gamma   90.00
#
_symmetry.space_group_name_H-M   'P 1'
#
loop_
_entity.id
_entity.type
_entity.pdbx_description
1 polymer ?
#
loop_
_entity_poly.entity_id
_entity_poly.type
_entity_poly.pdbx_seq_one_letter_code
_entity_poly.pdbx_strand_id
1 'polypeptide(L)'
;EWTRWLRENRSELFGELMGRTLFEGSLPGGSDPAILFVLASFLLYFRAWKSNATERLQEWRPFLGFIITTTLAGGLGFVHCLKWIIGRARPHLVWDKQWPFSEWYEFGPHYIAEGIYRGSFPSGHTAVVLVPMLLSLIWLTDYKYRKPQLAIFWAVGCIVLAVGMAVA
;
A
#
# COMPACT_ATOMS: atom_id res chain seq x y z
N GLU A 1 -10.95 -10.44 -19.79
CA GLU A 1 -10.26 -10.07 -21.06
C GLU A 1 -9.13 -9.06 -20.83
N TRP A 2 -9.37 -7.95 -20.13
CA TRP A 2 -8.36 -6.90 -19.87
C TRP A 2 -7.11 -7.43 -19.12
N THR A 3 -7.28 -8.23 -18.08
CA THR A 3 -6.17 -8.78 -17.32
C THR A 3 -5.31 -9.75 -18.13
N ARG A 4 -5.89 -10.47 -19.07
CA ARG A 4 -5.18 -11.33 -20.00
C ARG A 4 -4.36 -10.51 -20.99
N TRP A 5 -4.97 -9.49 -21.56
CA TRP A 5 -4.31 -8.54 -22.49
C TRP A 5 -3.14 -7.84 -21.81
N LEU A 6 -3.31 -7.36 -20.56
CA LEU A 6 -2.23 -6.74 -19.78
C LEU A 6 -1.08 -7.73 -19.52
N ARG A 7 -1.37 -8.99 -19.22
CA ARG A 7 -0.35 -10.02 -19.04
C ARG A 7 0.46 -10.28 -20.31
N GLU A 8 -0.20 -10.30 -21.45
CA GLU A 8 0.43 -10.57 -22.76
C GLU A 8 1.24 -9.38 -23.29
N ASN A 9 0.84 -8.15 -22.94
CA ASN A 9 1.44 -6.92 -23.45
C ASN A 9 2.29 -6.16 -22.41
N ARG A 10 2.49 -6.70 -21.22
CA ARG A 10 3.33 -6.02 -20.22
C ARG A 10 4.78 -6.05 -20.63
N SER A 11 5.46 -4.91 -20.42
CA SER A 11 6.90 -4.84 -20.53
C SER A 11 7.55 -5.60 -19.38
N GLU A 12 8.42 -6.58 -19.68
CA GLU A 12 9.17 -7.33 -18.66
C GLU A 12 10.00 -6.39 -17.77
N LEU A 13 10.64 -5.40 -18.37
CA LEU A 13 11.44 -4.40 -17.66
C LEU A 13 10.58 -3.57 -16.69
N PHE A 14 9.36 -3.19 -17.08
CA PHE A 14 8.44 -2.46 -16.22
C PHE A 14 7.91 -3.35 -15.09
N GLY A 15 7.59 -4.62 -15.38
CA GLY A 15 7.19 -5.60 -14.38
C GLY A 15 8.28 -5.89 -13.35
N GLU A 16 9.54 -6.02 -13.78
CA GLU A 16 10.69 -6.18 -12.89
C GLU A 16 10.94 -4.95 -12.03
N LEU A 17 10.89 -3.75 -12.62
CA LEU A 17 11.11 -2.51 -11.90
C LEU A 17 10.02 -2.29 -10.83
N MET A 18 8.76 -2.42 -11.22
CA MET A 18 7.64 -2.20 -10.31
C MET A 18 7.41 -3.36 -9.34
N GLY A 19 7.51 -4.61 -9.79
CA GLY A 19 7.35 -5.79 -8.96
C GLY A 19 8.54 -6.00 -8.02
N ARG A 20 9.67 -6.41 -8.56
CA ARG A 20 10.83 -6.82 -7.76
C ARG A 20 11.55 -5.69 -7.06
N THR A 21 11.78 -4.57 -7.75
CA THR A 21 12.66 -3.53 -7.22
C THR A 21 11.97 -2.62 -6.22
N LEU A 22 10.69 -2.28 -6.46
CA LEU A 22 9.96 -1.34 -5.61
C LEU A 22 9.06 -2.01 -4.58
N PHE A 23 8.56 -3.23 -4.85
CA PHE A 23 7.46 -3.77 -4.07
C PHE A 23 7.60 -5.22 -3.62
N GLU A 24 8.38 -6.07 -4.30
CA GLU A 24 8.73 -7.39 -3.80
C GLU A 24 10.06 -7.31 -3.06
N GLY A 25 9.98 -7.27 -1.75
CA GLY A 25 11.16 -7.27 -0.92
C GLY A 25 11.48 -8.65 -0.34
N SER A 26 12.67 -8.74 0.22
CA SER A 26 13.14 -9.92 0.96
C SER A 26 12.50 -10.02 2.35
N LEU A 27 11.91 -8.93 2.85
CA LEU A 27 11.32 -8.87 4.18
C LEU A 27 9.87 -9.40 4.20
N PRO A 28 9.46 -10.07 5.28
CA PRO A 28 8.07 -10.50 5.44
C PRO A 28 7.13 -9.29 5.40
N GLY A 29 6.21 -9.27 4.44
CA GLY A 29 5.26 -8.16 4.26
C GLY A 29 5.27 -7.53 2.87
N GLY A 30 6.22 -7.92 2.01
CA GLY A 30 6.14 -7.74 0.57
C GLY A 30 6.70 -6.45 -0.02
N SER A 31 7.08 -5.44 0.78
CA SER A 31 7.68 -4.22 0.23
C SER A 31 8.75 -3.67 1.17
N ASP A 32 10.00 -3.91 0.86
CA ASP A 32 11.13 -3.44 1.67
C ASP A 32 11.12 -1.91 1.83
N PRO A 33 10.90 -1.09 0.78
CA PRO A 33 10.84 0.36 0.95
C PRO A 33 9.73 0.82 1.88
N ALA A 34 8.55 0.20 1.81
CA ALA A 34 7.43 0.57 2.69
C ALA A 34 7.70 0.18 4.15
N ILE A 35 8.27 -1.00 4.38
CA ILE A 35 8.65 -1.46 5.72
C ILE A 35 9.71 -0.55 6.31
N LEU A 36 10.76 -0.23 5.56
CA LEU A 36 11.82 0.68 5.99
C LEU A 36 11.27 2.08 6.30
N PHE A 37 10.34 2.59 5.47
CA PHE A 37 9.69 3.87 5.70
C PHE A 37 8.87 3.88 7.00
N VAL A 38 8.10 2.82 7.26
CA VAL A 38 7.32 2.69 8.50
C VAL A 38 8.22 2.54 9.70
N LEU A 39 9.26 1.71 9.64
CA LEU A 39 10.25 1.55 10.71
C LEU A 39 10.97 2.86 11.01
N ALA A 40 11.42 3.58 9.98
CA ALA A 40 12.03 4.89 10.15
C ALA A 40 11.04 5.88 10.81
N SER A 41 9.77 5.87 10.40
CA SER A 41 8.73 6.69 11.02
C SER A 41 8.51 6.34 12.50
N PHE A 42 8.52 5.06 12.86
CA PHE A 42 8.48 4.61 14.26
C PHE A 42 9.69 5.11 15.07
N LEU A 43 10.89 4.91 14.55
CA LEU A 43 12.11 5.34 15.24
C LEU A 43 12.12 6.86 15.47
N LEU A 44 11.74 7.64 14.44
CA LEU A 44 11.65 9.09 14.54
C LEU A 44 10.54 9.52 15.50
N TYR A 45 9.39 8.84 15.50
CA TYR A 45 8.29 9.11 16.42
C TYR A 45 8.71 8.93 17.87
N PHE A 46 9.34 7.80 18.21
CA PHE A 46 9.85 7.56 19.57
C PHE A 46 11.02 8.49 19.91
N ARG A 47 11.86 8.84 18.95
CA ARG A 47 12.90 9.84 19.14
C ARG A 47 12.33 11.22 19.50
N ALA A 48 11.20 11.58 18.86
CA ALA A 48 10.49 12.84 19.12
C ALA A 48 9.87 12.93 20.53
N TRP A 49 9.72 11.82 21.23
CA TRP A 49 9.24 11.79 22.63
C TRP A 49 10.32 12.10 23.66
N LYS A 50 11.59 12.01 23.30
CA LYS A 50 12.67 12.26 24.23
C LYS A 50 12.81 13.75 24.48
N SER A 51 13.11 14.13 25.73
CA SER A 51 13.29 15.53 26.15
C SER A 51 14.41 16.26 25.41
N ASN A 52 15.41 15.52 24.91
CA ASN A 52 16.52 16.05 24.12
C ASN A 52 16.26 16.03 22.59
N ALA A 53 15.03 15.81 22.16
CA ALA A 53 14.68 15.90 20.74
C ALA A 53 14.67 17.36 20.29
N THR A 54 15.10 17.59 19.05
CA THR A 54 15.04 18.92 18.45
C THR A 54 13.59 19.39 18.31
N GLU A 55 13.33 20.68 18.47
CA GLU A 55 11.99 21.28 18.31
C GLU A 55 11.34 20.87 16.98
N ARG A 56 12.12 20.92 15.90
CA ARG A 56 11.66 20.50 14.58
C ARG A 56 11.17 19.05 14.56
N LEU A 57 11.86 18.14 15.24
CA LEU A 57 11.44 16.73 15.30
C LEU A 57 10.17 16.57 16.13
N GLN A 58 10.03 17.32 17.22
CA GLN A 58 8.80 17.34 18.02
C GLN A 58 7.59 17.86 17.23
N GLU A 59 7.79 18.87 16.39
CA GLU A 59 6.74 19.36 15.48
C GLU A 59 6.29 18.30 14.47
N TRP A 60 7.18 17.41 14.03
CA TRP A 60 6.85 16.33 13.10
C TRP A 60 6.15 15.13 13.76
N ARG A 61 6.11 15.07 15.07
CA ARG A 61 5.51 13.95 15.81
C ARG A 61 4.07 13.59 15.39
N PRO A 62 3.13 14.55 15.26
CA PRO A 62 1.77 14.22 14.82
C PRO A 62 1.74 13.62 13.41
N PHE A 63 2.58 14.10 12.49
CA PHE A 63 2.68 13.54 11.13
C PHE A 63 3.21 12.11 11.14
N LEU A 64 4.25 11.84 11.92
CA LEU A 64 4.81 10.49 12.07
C LEU A 64 3.77 9.54 12.68
N GLY A 65 3.05 9.99 13.71
CA GLY A 65 1.95 9.24 14.30
C GLY A 65 0.83 8.96 13.28
N PHE A 66 0.47 9.93 12.47
CA PHE A 66 -0.50 9.76 11.40
C PHE A 66 -0.05 8.73 10.35
N ILE A 67 1.20 8.81 9.88
CA ILE A 67 1.76 7.82 8.93
C ILE A 67 1.69 6.41 9.51
N ILE A 68 2.15 6.24 10.75
CA ILE A 68 2.15 4.94 11.42
C ILE A 68 0.73 4.40 11.55
N THR A 69 -0.18 5.20 12.09
CA THR A 69 -1.57 4.77 12.32
C THR A 69 -2.29 4.44 11.02
N THR A 70 -2.17 5.28 10.00
CA THR A 70 -2.83 5.05 8.71
C THR A 70 -2.25 3.83 7.98
N THR A 71 -0.93 3.62 8.06
CA THR A 71 -0.30 2.44 7.44
C THR A 71 -0.72 1.15 8.17
N LEU A 72 -0.71 1.15 9.50
CA LEU A 72 -1.11 -0.03 10.28
C LEU A 72 -2.62 -0.30 10.15
N ALA A 73 -3.45 0.70 10.35
CA ALA A 73 -4.90 0.53 10.31
C ALA A 73 -5.42 0.33 8.87
N GLY A 74 -4.96 1.13 7.92
CA GLY A 74 -5.40 1.07 6.52
C GLY A 74 -4.70 -0.05 5.75
N GLY A 75 -3.37 -0.04 5.72
CA GLY A 75 -2.58 -0.99 4.94
C GLY A 75 -2.65 -2.42 5.46
N LEU A 76 -2.41 -2.61 6.76
CA LEU A 76 -2.43 -3.95 7.36
C LEU A 76 -3.82 -4.36 7.84
N GLY A 77 -4.48 -3.55 8.65
CA GLY A 77 -5.76 -3.92 9.25
C GLY A 77 -6.88 -4.02 8.21
N PHE A 78 -7.24 -2.90 7.62
CA PHE A 78 -8.40 -2.82 6.73
C PHE A 78 -8.26 -3.68 5.46
N VAL A 79 -7.09 -3.65 4.82
CA VAL A 79 -6.83 -4.46 3.62
C VAL A 79 -6.90 -5.96 3.93
N HIS A 80 -6.32 -6.40 5.04
CA HIS A 80 -6.41 -7.81 5.42
C HIS A 80 -7.83 -8.21 5.80
N CYS A 81 -8.57 -7.39 6.55
CA CYS A 81 -9.99 -7.63 6.81
C CYS A 81 -10.79 -7.82 5.52
N LEU A 82 -10.61 -6.92 4.55
CA LEU A 82 -11.30 -7.03 3.26
C LEU A 82 -10.88 -8.28 2.48
N LYS A 83 -9.60 -8.64 2.51
CA LYS A 83 -9.13 -9.89 1.89
C LYS A 83 -9.78 -11.13 2.50
N TRP A 84 -10.03 -11.11 3.81
CA TRP A 84 -10.76 -12.18 4.48
C TRP A 84 -12.23 -12.25 4.07
N ILE A 85 -12.88 -11.10 3.97
CA ILE A 85 -14.30 -11.01 3.64
C ILE A 85 -14.55 -11.37 2.18
N ILE A 86 -13.70 -10.89 1.26
CA ILE A 86 -13.88 -11.07 -0.18
C ILE A 86 -13.24 -12.37 -0.68
N GLY A 87 -12.06 -12.75 -0.18
CA GLY A 87 -11.42 -14.03 -0.45
C GLY A 87 -11.14 -14.36 -1.93
N ARG A 88 -11.02 -13.36 -2.80
CA ARG A 88 -10.89 -13.55 -4.25
C ARG A 88 -9.58 -14.23 -4.64
N ALA A 89 -9.64 -15.26 -5.47
CA ALA A 89 -8.46 -15.94 -6.00
C ALA A 89 -7.59 -14.99 -6.87
N ARG A 90 -6.29 -15.21 -6.86
CA ARG A 90 -5.38 -14.47 -7.76
C ARG A 90 -5.55 -14.91 -9.21
N PRO A 91 -5.39 -14.02 -10.20
CA PRO A 91 -5.56 -14.36 -11.61
C PRO A 91 -4.77 -15.60 -12.05
N HIS A 92 -3.51 -15.75 -11.61
CA HIS A 92 -2.70 -16.92 -11.96
C HIS A 92 -3.26 -18.24 -11.37
N LEU A 93 -3.93 -18.21 -10.21
CA LEU A 93 -4.58 -19.41 -9.65
C LEU A 93 -5.82 -19.79 -10.46
N VAL A 94 -6.55 -18.80 -10.94
CA VAL A 94 -7.72 -19.04 -11.81
C VAL A 94 -7.29 -19.62 -13.16
N TRP A 95 -6.21 -19.09 -13.76
CA TRP A 95 -5.78 -19.51 -15.09
C TRP A 95 -4.94 -20.79 -15.08
N ASP A 96 -3.98 -20.88 -14.17
CA ASP A 96 -3.00 -21.97 -14.17
C ASP A 96 -3.50 -23.18 -13.37
N LYS A 97 -4.31 -22.96 -12.31
CA LYS A 97 -4.83 -24.01 -11.44
C LYS A 97 -6.34 -24.25 -11.55
N GLN A 98 -7.00 -23.57 -12.50
CA GLN A 98 -8.45 -23.68 -12.73
C GLN A 98 -9.31 -23.45 -11.48
N TRP A 99 -8.84 -22.56 -10.57
CA TRP A 99 -9.64 -22.18 -9.44
C TRP A 99 -10.87 -21.37 -9.89
N PRO A 100 -12.02 -21.54 -9.22
CA PRO A 100 -13.21 -20.78 -9.57
C PRO A 100 -12.93 -19.28 -9.42
N PHE A 101 -13.36 -18.52 -10.43
CA PHE A 101 -13.33 -17.07 -10.39
C PHE A 101 -14.49 -16.56 -9.55
N SER A 102 -14.22 -15.63 -8.63
CA SER A 102 -15.24 -14.91 -7.87
C SER A 102 -15.26 -13.45 -8.27
N GLU A 103 -16.45 -12.90 -8.42
CA GLU A 103 -16.64 -11.48 -8.68
C GLU A 103 -16.26 -10.64 -7.44
N TRP A 104 -15.99 -9.35 -7.63
CA TRP A 104 -15.54 -8.48 -6.54
C TRP A 104 -16.63 -8.23 -5.48
N TYR A 105 -17.88 -8.43 -5.81
CA TYR A 105 -19.05 -8.27 -4.93
C TYR A 105 -19.49 -9.60 -4.29
N GLU A 106 -18.89 -10.71 -4.64
CA GLU A 106 -19.14 -11.99 -4.00
C GLU A 106 -18.33 -12.07 -2.71
N PHE A 107 -19.03 -12.01 -1.59
CA PHE A 107 -18.43 -12.12 -0.27
C PHE A 107 -18.42 -13.57 0.17
N GLY A 108 -17.30 -13.98 0.69
CA GLY A 108 -17.15 -15.29 1.33
C GLY A 108 -15.69 -15.69 1.46
N PRO A 109 -15.38 -16.42 2.52
CA PRO A 109 -14.04 -16.96 2.72
C PRO A 109 -13.82 -18.17 1.80
N HIS A 110 -13.88 -17.97 0.49
CA HIS A 110 -13.81 -19.06 -0.50
C HIS A 110 -12.51 -19.87 -0.42
N TYR A 111 -11.46 -19.32 0.19
CA TYR A 111 -10.13 -19.90 0.21
C TYR A 111 -9.40 -19.77 1.55
N ILE A 112 -10.10 -19.79 2.68
CA ILE A 112 -9.48 -19.71 4.02
C ILE A 112 -8.46 -20.85 4.23
N ALA A 113 -8.75 -22.05 3.76
CA ALA A 113 -7.88 -23.22 3.90
C ALA A 113 -6.53 -23.03 3.18
N GLU A 114 -6.47 -22.17 2.15
CA GLU A 114 -5.28 -21.93 1.35
C GLU A 114 -4.53 -20.63 1.72
N GLY A 115 -5.00 -19.93 2.74
CA GLY A 115 -4.37 -18.77 3.36
C GLY A 115 -4.75 -17.46 2.71
N ILE A 116 -5.10 -16.51 3.55
CA ILE A 116 -5.39 -15.09 3.27
C ILE A 116 -4.35 -14.41 2.41
N TYR A 117 -3.10 -14.79 2.54
CA TYR A 117 -1.98 -14.25 1.77
C TYR A 117 -2.16 -14.39 0.26
N ARG A 118 -3.06 -15.26 -0.18
CA ARG A 118 -3.33 -15.52 -1.60
C ARG A 118 -4.50 -14.73 -2.17
N GLY A 119 -5.22 -13.97 -1.35
CA GLY A 119 -6.27 -13.08 -1.83
C GLY A 119 -5.72 -11.99 -2.76
N SER A 120 -6.37 -11.82 -3.94
CA SER A 120 -5.95 -10.81 -4.93
C SER A 120 -6.53 -9.43 -4.65
N PHE A 121 -7.68 -9.36 -4.01
CA PHE A 121 -8.40 -8.11 -3.80
C PHE A 121 -8.78 -7.91 -2.32
N PRO A 122 -8.65 -6.69 -1.80
CA PRO A 122 -7.93 -5.56 -2.39
C PRO A 122 -6.41 -5.78 -2.43
N SER A 123 -5.72 -5.10 -3.36
CA SER A 123 -4.27 -5.18 -3.46
C SER A 123 -3.59 -4.49 -2.28
N GLY A 124 -2.80 -5.24 -1.51
CA GLY A 124 -2.02 -4.70 -0.42
C GLY A 124 -0.96 -3.70 -0.89
N HIS A 125 -0.32 -3.98 -2.01
CA HIS A 125 0.69 -3.10 -2.61
C HIS A 125 0.10 -1.75 -3.00
N THR A 126 -1.05 -1.76 -3.69
CA THR A 126 -1.76 -0.52 -4.05
C THR A 126 -2.17 0.27 -2.81
N ALA A 127 -2.63 -0.40 -1.75
CA ALA A 127 -2.99 0.25 -0.50
C ALA A 127 -1.79 0.92 0.18
N VAL A 128 -0.64 0.26 0.23
CA VAL A 128 0.60 0.81 0.80
C VAL A 128 1.06 2.07 0.06
N VAL A 129 0.85 2.14 -1.25
CA VAL A 129 1.16 3.34 -2.06
C VAL A 129 0.12 4.45 -1.85
N LEU A 130 -1.16 4.10 -1.71
CA LEU A 130 -2.23 5.09 -1.55
C LEU A 130 -2.31 5.66 -0.13
N VAL A 131 -1.93 4.90 0.90
CA VAL A 131 -1.96 5.39 2.29
C VAL A 131 -1.13 6.67 2.47
N PRO A 132 0.11 6.79 1.96
CA PRO A 132 0.87 8.04 2.01
C PRO A 132 0.19 9.22 1.32
N MET A 133 -0.72 8.99 0.37
CA MET A 133 -1.51 10.05 -0.26
C MET A 133 -2.32 10.86 0.77
N LEU A 134 -2.70 10.23 1.88
CA LEU A 134 -3.41 10.91 2.98
C LEU A 134 -2.60 12.07 3.58
N LEU A 135 -1.26 12.07 3.46
CA LEU A 135 -0.44 13.22 3.86
C LEU A 135 -0.81 14.49 3.08
N SER A 136 -1.29 14.36 1.85
CA SER A 136 -1.75 15.50 1.07
C SER A 136 -2.91 16.24 1.74
N LEU A 137 -3.75 15.52 2.48
CA LEU A 137 -4.87 16.13 3.21
C LEU A 137 -4.36 17.07 4.30
N ILE A 138 -3.29 16.70 5.01
CA ILE A 138 -2.69 17.56 6.04
C ILE A 138 -2.17 18.84 5.40
N TRP A 139 -1.47 18.75 4.27
CA TRP A 139 -0.94 19.93 3.57
C TRP A 139 -2.03 20.79 2.90
N LEU A 140 -3.23 20.25 2.72
CA LEU A 140 -4.38 21.00 2.22
C LEU A 140 -5.18 21.68 3.34
N THR A 141 -5.34 21.00 4.49
CA THR A 141 -6.29 21.40 5.53
C THR A 141 -5.62 22.10 6.71
N ASP A 142 -4.39 21.75 7.06
CA ASP A 142 -3.71 22.33 8.21
C ASP A 142 -3.20 23.74 7.90
N TYR A 143 -3.66 24.73 8.67
CA TYR A 143 -3.29 26.16 8.48
C TYR A 143 -1.77 26.38 8.61
N LYS A 144 -1.10 25.72 9.54
CA LYS A 144 0.35 25.89 9.81
C LYS A 144 1.21 25.29 8.70
N TYR A 145 0.76 24.21 8.07
CA TYR A 145 1.55 23.44 7.11
C TYR A 145 0.99 23.48 5.69
N ARG A 146 0.09 24.41 5.42
CA ARG A 146 -0.61 24.54 4.14
C ARG A 146 0.37 24.72 2.97
N LYS A 147 0.49 23.69 2.14
CA LYS A 147 1.31 23.70 0.91
C LYS A 147 0.53 23.00 -0.22
N PRO A 148 -0.45 23.68 -0.84
CA PRO A 148 -1.35 23.02 -1.79
C PRO A 148 -0.64 22.45 -3.01
N GLN A 149 0.39 23.12 -3.52
CA GLN A 149 1.17 22.63 -4.65
C GLN A 149 1.89 21.31 -4.31
N LEU A 150 2.51 21.20 -3.12
CA LEU A 150 3.15 19.99 -2.64
C LEU A 150 2.13 18.88 -2.42
N ALA A 151 0.95 19.21 -1.89
CA ALA A 151 -0.14 18.25 -1.68
C ALA A 151 -0.61 17.65 -3.00
N ILE A 152 -0.84 18.47 -4.02
CA ILE A 152 -1.26 18.01 -5.36
C ILE A 152 -0.16 17.17 -5.99
N PHE A 153 1.08 17.64 -5.99
CA PHE A 153 2.21 16.89 -6.55
C PHE A 153 2.35 15.51 -5.91
N TRP A 154 2.27 15.45 -4.58
CA TRP A 154 2.34 14.21 -3.81
C TRP A 154 1.18 13.26 -4.12
N ALA A 155 -0.06 13.79 -4.12
CA ALA A 155 -1.24 12.98 -4.44
C ALA A 155 -1.18 12.39 -5.85
N VAL A 156 -0.80 13.21 -6.84
CA VAL A 156 -0.62 12.75 -8.23
C VAL A 156 0.47 11.69 -8.31
N GLY A 157 1.61 11.88 -7.65
CA GLY A 157 2.68 10.89 -7.59
C GLY A 157 2.21 9.54 -7.02
N CYS A 158 1.47 9.56 -5.92
CA CYS A 158 0.90 8.34 -5.33
C CYS A 158 -0.10 7.65 -6.27
N ILE A 159 -0.95 8.41 -6.96
CA ILE A 159 -1.91 7.85 -7.93
C ILE A 159 -1.18 7.21 -9.10
N VAL A 160 -0.19 7.89 -9.67
CA VAL A 160 0.61 7.35 -10.80
C VAL A 160 1.30 6.06 -10.40
N LEU A 161 1.92 6.02 -9.22
CA LEU A 161 2.54 4.80 -8.70
C LEU A 161 1.52 3.68 -8.47
N ALA A 162 0.35 4.00 -7.90
CA ALA A 162 -0.70 3.01 -7.66
C ALA A 162 -1.25 2.43 -8.96
N VAL A 163 -1.44 3.25 -10.00
CA VAL A 163 -1.84 2.80 -11.34
C VAL A 163 -0.73 1.96 -11.98
N GLY A 164 0.52 2.42 -11.91
CA GLY A 164 1.67 1.65 -12.38
C GLY A 164 1.74 0.25 -11.77
N MET A 165 1.50 0.16 -10.45
CA MET A 165 1.42 -1.11 -9.72
C MET A 165 0.23 -1.99 -10.12
N ALA A 166 -0.88 -1.40 -10.48
CA ALA A 166 -2.06 -2.17 -10.89
C ALA A 166 -1.89 -2.77 -12.30
N VAL A 167 -1.00 -2.19 -13.12
CA VAL A 167 -0.72 -2.60 -14.50
C VAL A 167 0.48 -3.56 -14.58
N ALA A 168 1.42 -3.50 -13.65
CA ALA A 168 2.60 -4.38 -13.58
C ALA A 168 2.24 -5.80 -13.11
#